data_a5d05de5583b7bca720b38b82ad2bfa8
#
_entry.id   a5d05de5583b7bca720b38b82ad2bfa8
#
_cell.length_a   1.000
_cell.length_b   1.000
_cell.length_c   1.000
_cell.angle_alpha   90.00
_cell.angle_beta   90.00
_cell.angle_gamma   90.00
#
_symmetry.space_group_name_H-M   'P 1'
#
loop_
_entity.id
_entity.type
_entity.pdbx_description
1 polymer ?
#
loop_
_entity_poly.entity_id
_entity_poly.type
_entity_poly.pdbx_seq_one_letter_code
_entity_poly.pdbx_strand_id
1 'polypeptide(L)' 'MKLLTIDDVAELFKTSKSTIYRWVHKREIPFVKLGGKLRFNEEDIQEFIKQNSVSSS' A
#
# COMPACT_ATOMS: atom_id res chain seq x y z
N MET A 1 15.68 3.55 1.46
CA MET A 1 14.27 3.12 1.61
C MET A 1 13.36 4.33 1.51
N LYS A 2 12.33 4.23 0.71
CA LYS A 2 11.36 5.31 0.56
C LYS A 2 10.05 4.93 1.22
N LEU A 3 9.56 5.80 2.07
CA LEU A 3 8.28 5.58 2.74
C LEU A 3 7.20 6.39 2.08
N LEU A 4 6.05 5.77 1.92
CA LEU A 4 4.89 6.41 1.30
C LEU A 4 3.81 6.63 2.36
N THR A 5 3.06 7.70 2.20
CA THR A 5 1.92 7.95 3.06
C THR A 5 0.69 7.25 2.48
N ILE A 6 -0.39 7.23 3.25
CA ILE A 6 -1.62 6.65 2.74
C ILE A 6 -2.15 7.45 1.55
N ASP A 7 -1.92 8.75 1.55
CA ASP A 7 -2.30 9.58 0.41
C ASP A 7 -1.53 9.16 -0.84
N ASP A 8 -0.24 8.92 -0.67
CA ASP A 8 0.60 8.49 -1.79
C ASP A 8 0.11 7.16 -2.36
N VAL A 9 -0.21 6.22 -1.48
CA VAL A 9 -0.63 4.89 -1.92
C VAL A 9 -2.01 4.94 -2.58
N ALA A 10 -2.91 5.73 -2.01
CA ALA A 10 -4.24 5.87 -2.60
C ALA A 10 -4.15 6.45 -4.01
N GLU A 11 -3.28 7.44 -4.18
CA GLU A 11 -3.09 8.04 -5.49
C GLU A 11 -2.43 7.07 -6.46
N LEU A 12 -1.45 6.32 -5.97
CA LEU A 12 -0.76 5.33 -6.79
C LEU A 12 -1.73 4.29 -7.32
N PHE A 13 -2.65 3.86 -6.48
CA PHE A 13 -3.63 2.84 -6.86
C PHE A 13 -4.89 3.44 -7.47
N LYS A 14 -4.95 4.77 -7.55
CA LYS A 14 -6.09 5.49 -8.09
C LYS A 14 -7.39 5.09 -7.40
N THR A 15 -7.34 5.08 -6.09
CA THR A 15 -8.49 4.72 -5.28
C THR A 15 -8.57 5.65 -4.06
N SER A 16 -9.58 5.45 -3.22
CA SER A 16 -9.77 6.31 -2.06
C SER A 16 -8.93 5.82 -0.89
N LYS A 17 -8.68 6.74 0.05
CA LYS A 17 -7.97 6.36 1.28
C LYS A 17 -8.77 5.34 2.07
N SER A 18 -10.09 5.41 2.00
CA SER A 18 -10.94 4.45 2.69
C SER A 18 -10.63 3.02 2.26
N THR A 19 -10.42 2.83 0.97
CA THR A 19 -10.10 1.53 0.43
C THR A 19 -8.76 1.04 0.97
N ILE A 20 -7.78 1.94 1.03
CA ILE A 20 -6.46 1.57 1.55
C ILE A 20 -6.55 1.22 3.03
N TYR A 21 -7.29 2.00 3.82
CA TYR A 21 -7.49 1.70 5.23
C TYR A 21 -8.12 0.33 5.43
N ARG A 22 -9.08 -0.01 4.58
CA ARG A 22 -9.73 -1.32 4.66
C ARG A 22 -8.73 -2.44 4.41
N TRP A 23 -7.87 -2.27 3.41
CA TRP A 23 -6.85 -3.27 3.11
C TRP A 23 -5.86 -3.41 4.27
N VAL A 24 -5.49 -2.30 4.89
CA VAL A 24 -4.60 -2.32 6.05
C VAL A 24 -5.28 -3.06 7.21
N HIS A 25 -6.54 -2.78 7.41
CA HIS A 25 -7.30 -3.39 8.50
C HIS A 25 -7.38 -4.91 8.33
N LYS A 26 -7.54 -5.34 7.10
CA LYS A 26 -7.59 -6.77 6.77
C LYS A 26 -6.21 -7.38 6.58
N ARG A 27 -5.19 -6.58 6.72
CA ARG A 27 -3.80 -7.01 6.55
C ARG A 27 -3.55 -7.60 5.17
N GLU A 28 -4.18 -7.00 4.17
CA GLU A 28 -4.02 -7.44 2.78
C GLU A 28 -2.94 -6.67 2.05
N ILE A 29 -2.46 -5.57 2.61
CA ILE A 29 -1.43 -4.75 2.01
C ILE A 29 -0.30 -4.58 3.02
N PRO A 30 0.96 -4.66 2.59
CA PRO A 30 2.08 -4.48 3.52
C PRO A 30 2.15 -3.03 4.00
N PHE A 31 2.32 -2.86 5.29
CA PHE A 31 2.40 -1.54 5.90
C PHE A 31 3.30 -1.58 7.12
N VAL A 32 3.73 -0.40 7.58
CA VAL A 32 4.50 -0.27 8.80
C VAL A 32 3.88 0.83 9.64
N LYS A 33 4.00 0.69 10.95
CA LYS A 33 3.57 1.73 11.88
C LYS A 33 4.81 2.28 12.57
N LEU A 34 5.04 3.56 12.36
CA LEU A 34 6.20 4.23 12.93
C LEU A 34 5.72 5.36 13.82
N GLY A 35 5.91 5.21 15.13
CA GLY A 35 5.49 6.22 16.07
C GLY A 35 4.01 6.53 15.98
N GLY A 36 3.19 5.49 15.77
CA GLY A 36 1.75 5.67 15.66
C GLY A 36 1.28 6.15 14.30
N LYS A 37 2.21 6.35 13.37
CA LYS A 37 1.86 6.82 12.03
C LYS A 37 1.96 5.68 11.03
N LEU A 38 0.97 5.58 10.17
CA LEU A 38 0.91 4.54 9.16
C LEU A 38 1.74 4.96 7.96
N ARG A 39 2.62 4.06 7.53
CA ARG A 39 3.46 4.31 6.35
C ARG A 39 3.59 3.02 5.55
N PHE A 40 4.05 3.18 4.32
CA PHE A 40 4.19 2.04 3.40
C PHE A 40 5.59 2.10 2.80
N ASN A 41 6.27 0.96 2.77
CA ASN A 41 7.57 0.86 2.13
C ASN A 41 7.35 0.73 0.64
N GLU A 42 7.97 1.61 -0.13
CA GLU A 42 7.76 1.63 -1.58
C GLU A 42 8.07 0.28 -2.22
N GLU A 43 9.14 -0.36 -1.78
CA GLU A 43 9.52 -1.66 -2.35
C GLU A 43 8.47 -2.73 -2.05
N ASP A 44 7.92 -2.69 -0.85
CA ASP A 44 6.87 -3.64 -0.47
C ASP A 44 5.60 -3.40 -1.30
N ILE A 45 5.30 -2.14 -1.56
CA ILE A 45 4.13 -1.80 -2.36
C ILE A 45 4.32 -2.27 -3.80
N GLN A 46 5.52 -2.11 -4.34
CA GLN A 46 5.81 -2.60 -5.67
C GLN A 46 5.66 -4.11 -5.75
N GLU A 47 6.13 -4.81 -4.73
CA GLU A 47 6.00 -6.26 -4.68
C GLU A 47 4.53 -6.67 -4.58
N PHE A 48 3.76 -5.93 -3.78
CA PHE A 48 2.33 -6.17 -3.62
C PHE A 48 1.62 -6.03 -4.98
N ILE A 49 1.98 -5.00 -5.74
CA ILE A 49 1.40 -4.81 -7.07
C ILE A 49 1.75 -5.98 -7.98
N LYS A 50 3.00 -6.42 -7.93
CA LYS A 50 3.44 -7.54 -8.74
C LYS A 50 2.65 -8.80 -8.42
N GLN A 51 2.47 -9.07 -7.12
CA GLN A 51 1.78 -10.29 -6.70
C GLN A 51 0.31 -10.28 -7.07
N ASN A 52 -0.26 -9.09 -7.21
CA ASN A 52 -1.67 -8.96 -7.54
C ASN A 52 -1.90 -8.65 -9.01
N SER A 53 -0.85 -8.55 -9.78
CA SER A 53 -0.99 -8.34 -11.22
C SER A 53 -1.35 -9.66 -11.88
N VAL A 54 -2.39 -9.61 -12.68
CA VAL A 54 -2.69 -10.76 -13.51
C VAL A 54 -1.71 -10.70 -14.66
N SER A 55 -0.81 -11.62 -14.65
CA SER A 55 0.18 -11.67 -15.70
C SER A 55 -0.51 -12.17 -16.97
N SER A 56 -1.01 -11.27 -17.70
CA SER A 56 -1.70 -11.61 -18.92
C SER A 56 -0.73 -11.60 -20.08
N SER A 57 0.47 -11.60 -19.78
CA SER A 57 1.43 -11.58 -20.85
C SER A 57 1.36 -12.80 -21.68
#